data_9a73d98331e6fdcb047bf3b9a0a242cb
#
_entry.id   9a73d98331e6fdcb047bf3b9a0a242cb
#
_cell.length_a   1.000
_cell.length_b   1.000
_cell.length_c   1.000
_cell.angle_alpha   90.00
_cell.angle_beta   90.00
_cell.angle_gamma   90.00
#
_symmetry.space_group_name_H-M   'P 1'
#
loop_
_entity.id
_entity.type
_entity.pdbx_description
1 polymer ?
#
loop_
_entity_poly.entity_id
_entity_poly.type
_entity_poly.pdbx_seq_one_letter_code
_entity_poly.pdbx_strand_id
1 'polypeptide(L)'
;MPAPFKVAAVEFNPELFEFERNIERACALTEEAAASGARLIVLPEAALSGYIYRDRAQFLPYMDTVPGKGTEAIAEICARHNCYVAIGIAEIDPATDLTYNTGALVGPVGYIGKYRKNGLNSSDIMWFTPGNTGYPVFDTELGKICMIICYDDTYWEPARLPAIKGADLIAYICSSDRVLTQLGAEAKGNHSTIAAVQQLCAWNGLAMVAADRNNVETNPTTGLSVIYGGSASIWQADGRRTGHLPATDQNLTLNNPGAVLYGEIDPALYVNDQKATLQRRRPELYGELAFYRAPTDTKASAQSHAITVTAVQYAVVAGDTDGNIGRANEQVLTLQDRAGADGIVVFPAFTLTGAPADPDEAAAIAESGLGRTVQVLSDFAVRLHRFVVGSHVERDNGALFHTAVLVAPDGTVTGSYRQTHLDPAYSWASAGDDLPVFDTSIGRVGLLLCEDVRFPEASGVLAVRRADVIAIPTRWDGRYGGALQESKGLFAHGFAPNTMCLWYAVAKTSQAYTVVANAVGDGCQGSSGVFTMNPVDAEAPVVAGIDDAGTVSLDITTRGQPDWWMDQRRLIAGRRTDLAVPVTLGTDSAAFLRWRDTPGYDMSGWTAYSQ
;
A
#
# COMPACT_ATOMS: atom_id res chain seq x y z
N MET A 1 23.16 7.51 -16.37
CA MET A 1 21.85 7.89 -15.83
C MET A 1 21.65 9.37 -16.07
N PRO A 2 20.42 9.85 -16.31
CA PRO A 2 20.17 11.29 -16.42
C PRO A 2 20.58 12.01 -15.13
N ALA A 3 20.87 13.31 -15.23
CA ALA A 3 21.13 14.16 -14.06
C ALA A 3 19.82 14.40 -13.29
N PRO A 4 19.89 14.79 -11.99
CA PRO A 4 18.72 15.24 -11.24
C PRO A 4 17.95 16.31 -12.02
N PHE A 5 16.62 16.24 -11.95
CA PHE A 5 15.75 17.14 -12.72
C PHE A 5 14.60 17.68 -11.87
N LYS A 6 14.23 18.92 -12.17
CA LYS A 6 13.13 19.59 -11.48
C LYS A 6 11.78 19.00 -11.88
N VAL A 7 10.90 18.84 -10.90
CA VAL A 7 9.52 18.40 -11.08
C VAL A 7 8.53 19.35 -10.40
N ALA A 8 7.27 19.26 -10.81
CA ALA A 8 6.18 20.02 -10.21
C ALA A 8 4.95 19.13 -9.97
N ALA A 9 4.38 19.21 -8.78
CA ALA A 9 3.08 18.67 -8.43
C ALA A 9 2.09 19.81 -8.23
N VAL A 10 0.96 19.77 -8.94
CA VAL A 10 -0.01 20.87 -8.97
C VAL A 10 -1.20 20.53 -8.08
N GLU A 11 -1.52 21.42 -7.14
CA GLU A 11 -2.82 21.44 -6.49
C GLU A 11 -3.75 22.39 -7.23
N PHE A 12 -4.84 21.86 -7.70
CA PHE A 12 -5.78 22.59 -8.53
C PHE A 12 -7.19 22.05 -8.34
N ASN A 13 -8.18 22.95 -8.17
CA ASN A 13 -9.59 22.57 -8.12
C ASN A 13 -10.32 23.17 -9.33
N PRO A 14 -10.72 22.35 -10.33
CA PRO A 14 -11.49 22.82 -11.46
C PRO A 14 -12.90 23.25 -11.01
N GLU A 15 -13.51 24.14 -11.77
CA GLU A 15 -14.90 24.57 -11.57
C GLU A 15 -15.83 23.65 -12.36
N LEU A 16 -16.90 23.16 -11.69
CA LEU A 16 -17.93 22.36 -12.34
C LEU A 16 -18.60 23.17 -13.47
N PHE A 17 -18.89 22.52 -14.58
CA PHE A 17 -19.56 23.09 -15.76
C PHE A 17 -18.74 24.10 -16.56
N GLU A 18 -17.45 24.33 -16.22
CA GLU A 18 -16.59 25.35 -16.81
C GLU A 18 -15.38 24.73 -17.55
N PHE A 19 -15.65 23.80 -18.47
CA PHE A 19 -14.61 22.99 -19.15
C PHE A 19 -13.51 23.84 -19.82
N GLU A 20 -13.87 24.81 -20.66
CA GLU A 20 -12.90 25.65 -21.37
C GLU A 20 -12.06 26.49 -20.40
N ARG A 21 -12.68 27.06 -19.38
CA ARG A 21 -11.99 27.82 -18.34
C ARG A 21 -11.03 26.96 -17.53
N ASN A 22 -11.40 25.69 -17.28
CA ASN A 22 -10.52 24.74 -16.60
C ASN A 22 -9.30 24.40 -17.45
N ILE A 23 -9.46 24.26 -18.78
CA ILE A 23 -8.31 24.11 -19.69
C ILE A 23 -7.38 25.31 -19.60
N GLU A 24 -7.92 26.55 -19.68
CA GLU A 24 -7.11 27.76 -19.57
C GLU A 24 -6.32 27.83 -18.25
N ARG A 25 -6.98 27.49 -17.13
CA ARG A 25 -6.34 27.48 -15.80
C ARG A 25 -5.29 26.37 -15.67
N ALA A 26 -5.58 25.17 -16.15
CA ALA A 26 -4.63 24.06 -16.16
C ALA A 26 -3.40 24.39 -17.01
N CYS A 27 -3.60 25.01 -18.18
CA CYS A 27 -2.52 25.50 -19.04
C CYS A 27 -1.70 26.58 -18.37
N ALA A 28 -2.33 27.54 -17.67
CA ALA A 28 -1.60 28.61 -16.97
C ALA A 28 -0.67 28.05 -15.87
N LEU A 29 -1.16 27.12 -15.04
CA LEU A 29 -0.35 26.45 -14.01
C LEU A 29 0.76 25.58 -14.62
N THR A 30 0.47 24.92 -15.73
CA THR A 30 1.46 24.12 -16.47
C THR A 30 2.55 25.00 -17.07
N GLU A 31 2.19 26.15 -17.67
CA GLU A 31 3.12 27.12 -18.22
C GLU A 31 4.02 27.71 -17.13
N GLU A 32 3.45 28.09 -15.97
CA GLU A 32 4.21 28.55 -14.82
C GLU A 32 5.25 27.52 -14.37
N ALA A 33 4.81 26.25 -14.21
CA ALA A 33 5.69 25.17 -13.80
C ALA A 33 6.78 24.90 -14.82
N ALA A 34 6.45 24.83 -16.10
CA ALA A 34 7.38 24.60 -17.19
C ALA A 34 8.38 25.75 -17.35
N ALA A 35 7.93 27.00 -17.29
CA ALA A 35 8.80 28.19 -17.33
C ALA A 35 9.78 28.23 -16.15
N SER A 36 9.41 27.64 -15.00
CA SER A 36 10.33 27.49 -13.85
C SER A 36 11.40 26.40 -14.06
N GLY A 37 11.35 25.65 -15.17
CA GLY A 37 12.27 24.58 -15.52
C GLY A 37 11.83 23.19 -15.06
N ALA A 38 10.58 22.99 -14.65
CA ALA A 38 10.07 21.66 -14.34
C ALA A 38 10.02 20.77 -15.60
N ARG A 39 10.62 19.58 -15.51
CA ARG A 39 10.69 18.60 -16.60
C ARG A 39 9.54 17.58 -16.56
N LEU A 40 9.00 17.31 -15.39
CA LEU A 40 7.75 16.57 -15.20
C LEU A 40 6.80 17.40 -14.35
N ILE A 41 5.58 17.56 -14.85
CA ILE A 41 4.49 18.30 -14.18
C ILE A 41 3.32 17.33 -14.05
N VAL A 42 2.77 17.18 -12.85
CA VAL A 42 1.61 16.32 -12.61
C VAL A 42 0.43 17.17 -12.16
N LEU A 43 -0.70 17.04 -12.84
CA LEU A 43 -1.97 17.69 -12.51
C LEU A 43 -2.94 16.66 -11.90
N PRO A 44 -3.93 17.10 -11.11
CA PRO A 44 -4.82 16.20 -10.40
C PRO A 44 -5.84 15.47 -11.30
N GLU A 45 -6.62 14.60 -10.68
CA GLU A 45 -7.71 13.83 -11.28
C GLU A 45 -8.86 14.74 -11.72
N ALA A 46 -9.45 14.44 -12.88
CA ALA A 46 -10.55 15.20 -13.48
C ALA A 46 -10.29 16.73 -13.52
N ALA A 47 -9.05 17.11 -13.84
CA ALA A 47 -8.56 18.50 -13.79
C ALA A 47 -9.30 19.45 -14.73
N LEU A 48 -9.95 18.94 -15.78
CA LEU A 48 -10.63 19.76 -16.78
C LEU A 48 -12.15 19.88 -16.56
N SER A 49 -12.73 19.01 -15.74
CA SER A 49 -14.19 18.90 -15.63
C SER A 49 -14.74 19.14 -14.24
N GLY A 50 -13.96 18.86 -13.18
CA GLY A 50 -14.50 18.59 -11.87
C GLY A 50 -15.06 17.16 -11.80
N TYR A 51 -15.72 16.79 -10.67
CA TYR A 51 -15.96 15.38 -10.39
C TYR A 51 -17.39 15.05 -9.97
N ILE A 52 -18.06 15.86 -9.13
CA ILE A 52 -19.33 15.52 -8.49
C ILE A 52 -20.56 15.88 -9.32
N TYR A 53 -20.72 15.25 -10.45
CA TYR A 53 -21.93 15.39 -11.28
C TYR A 53 -23.08 14.54 -10.73
N ARG A 54 -24.32 14.93 -11.05
CA ARG A 54 -25.52 14.18 -10.64
C ARG A 54 -25.58 12.78 -11.25
N ASP A 55 -25.26 12.70 -12.53
CA ASP A 55 -25.29 11.48 -13.35
C ASP A 55 -24.39 11.65 -14.59
N ARG A 56 -24.23 10.56 -15.35
CA ARG A 56 -23.45 10.55 -16.59
C ARG A 56 -23.95 11.57 -17.62
N ALA A 57 -25.26 11.76 -17.74
CA ALA A 57 -25.82 12.70 -18.72
C ALA A 57 -25.44 14.16 -18.41
N GLN A 58 -25.41 14.52 -17.14
CA GLN A 58 -24.92 15.84 -16.71
C GLN A 58 -23.41 16.00 -16.94
N PHE A 59 -22.65 14.92 -16.83
CA PHE A 59 -21.18 14.95 -16.95
C PHE A 59 -20.71 15.00 -18.42
N LEU A 60 -21.37 14.28 -19.33
CA LEU A 60 -20.95 14.11 -20.74
C LEU A 60 -20.53 15.40 -21.46
N PRO A 61 -21.22 16.56 -21.30
CA PRO A 61 -20.84 17.80 -21.98
C PRO A 61 -19.46 18.37 -21.56
N TYR A 62 -18.89 17.89 -20.45
CA TYR A 62 -17.65 18.36 -19.85
C TYR A 62 -16.55 17.30 -19.90
N MET A 63 -16.77 16.19 -20.60
CA MET A 63 -15.75 15.18 -20.88
C MET A 63 -15.02 15.50 -22.17
N ASP A 64 -13.75 15.09 -22.24
CA ASP A 64 -12.90 15.22 -23.41
C ASP A 64 -12.60 13.85 -24.04
N THR A 65 -12.13 13.83 -25.25
CA THR A 65 -11.43 12.66 -25.80
C THR A 65 -9.97 12.65 -25.36
N VAL A 66 -9.31 11.50 -25.36
CA VAL A 66 -7.88 11.42 -25.08
C VAL A 66 -7.18 10.60 -26.18
N PRO A 67 -6.39 11.25 -27.10
CA PRO A 67 -6.13 12.68 -27.14
C PRO A 67 -7.35 13.54 -27.50
N GLY A 68 -7.32 14.81 -27.09
CA GLY A 68 -8.37 15.78 -27.30
C GLY A 68 -7.94 17.19 -26.93
N LYS A 69 -8.89 18.12 -26.81
CA LYS A 69 -8.62 19.55 -26.57
C LYS A 69 -7.63 19.82 -25.44
N GLY A 70 -7.84 19.17 -24.28
CA GLY A 70 -6.99 19.37 -23.12
C GLY A 70 -5.55 18.90 -23.37
N THR A 71 -5.38 17.72 -23.98
CA THR A 71 -4.04 17.22 -24.31
C THR A 71 -3.35 18.00 -25.41
N GLU A 72 -4.09 18.54 -26.38
CA GLU A 72 -3.55 19.38 -27.45
C GLU A 72 -3.02 20.71 -26.89
N ALA A 73 -3.80 21.38 -26.04
CA ALA A 73 -3.38 22.62 -25.39
C ALA A 73 -2.12 22.42 -24.51
N ILE A 74 -2.04 21.33 -23.76
CA ILE A 74 -0.87 20.96 -22.96
C ILE A 74 0.34 20.63 -23.86
N ALA A 75 0.13 19.97 -25.02
CA ALA A 75 1.21 19.60 -25.93
C ALA A 75 1.97 20.82 -26.46
N GLU A 76 1.31 21.93 -26.70
CA GLU A 76 1.96 23.17 -27.10
C GLU A 76 2.95 23.69 -26.04
N ILE A 77 2.61 23.56 -24.75
CA ILE A 77 3.47 23.95 -23.65
C ILE A 77 4.66 22.97 -23.55
N CYS A 78 4.37 21.66 -23.61
CA CYS A 78 5.41 20.64 -23.58
C CYS A 78 6.46 20.80 -24.67
N ALA A 79 6.02 21.13 -25.89
CA ALA A 79 6.92 21.38 -27.03
C ALA A 79 7.80 22.63 -26.82
N ARG A 80 7.24 23.72 -26.27
CA ARG A 80 8.00 24.94 -26.00
C ARG A 80 9.06 24.78 -24.91
N HIS A 81 8.74 24.05 -23.85
CA HIS A 81 9.56 23.95 -22.66
C HIS A 81 10.34 22.63 -22.53
N ASN A 82 10.21 21.71 -23.48
CA ASN A 82 10.81 20.39 -23.45
C ASN A 82 10.50 19.64 -22.14
N CYS A 83 9.22 19.56 -21.75
CA CYS A 83 8.75 18.93 -20.52
C CYS A 83 7.69 17.86 -20.79
N TYR A 84 7.40 17.08 -19.75
CA TYR A 84 6.36 16.06 -19.72
C TYR A 84 5.26 16.48 -18.74
N VAL A 85 4.02 16.20 -19.10
CA VAL A 85 2.84 16.49 -18.27
C VAL A 85 1.98 15.24 -18.14
N ALA A 86 1.66 14.87 -16.90
CA ALA A 86 0.64 13.87 -16.60
C ALA A 86 -0.60 14.59 -16.04
N ILE A 87 -1.77 14.37 -16.65
CA ILE A 87 -3.00 15.07 -16.30
C ILE A 87 -4.19 14.13 -16.23
N GLY A 88 -5.04 14.28 -15.20
CA GLY A 88 -6.31 13.54 -15.05
C GLY A 88 -7.44 14.17 -15.86
N ILE A 89 -8.09 13.37 -16.69
CA ILE A 89 -9.15 13.80 -17.61
C ILE A 89 -10.35 12.84 -17.49
N ALA A 90 -11.56 13.39 -17.37
CA ALA A 90 -12.78 12.62 -17.61
C ALA A 90 -12.90 12.38 -19.14
N GLU A 91 -12.67 11.13 -19.56
CA GLU A 91 -12.61 10.75 -20.97
C GLU A 91 -13.93 10.17 -21.46
N ILE A 92 -14.32 10.57 -22.66
CA ILE A 92 -15.28 9.81 -23.50
C ILE A 92 -14.52 9.17 -24.64
N ASP A 93 -14.70 7.87 -24.84
CA ASP A 93 -14.15 7.12 -25.97
C ASP A 93 -15.13 7.18 -27.14
N PRO A 94 -14.80 7.89 -28.22
CA PRO A 94 -15.75 8.07 -29.34
C PRO A 94 -16.03 6.77 -30.13
N ALA A 95 -15.19 5.75 -29.97
CA ALA A 95 -15.39 4.48 -30.66
C ALA A 95 -16.42 3.58 -29.96
N THR A 96 -16.60 3.75 -28.64
CA THR A 96 -17.43 2.85 -27.83
C THR A 96 -18.52 3.56 -27.04
N ASP A 97 -18.51 4.89 -27.00
CA ASP A 97 -19.32 5.73 -26.11
C ASP A 97 -19.13 5.41 -24.61
N LEU A 98 -18.09 4.67 -24.26
CA LEU A 98 -17.75 4.43 -22.86
C LEU A 98 -16.99 5.61 -22.29
N THR A 99 -17.16 5.82 -21.00
CA THR A 99 -16.50 6.90 -20.26
C THR A 99 -15.49 6.35 -19.26
N TYR A 100 -14.35 7.02 -19.13
CA TYR A 100 -13.24 6.58 -18.31
C TYR A 100 -12.66 7.73 -17.47
N ASN A 101 -12.14 7.39 -16.33
CA ASN A 101 -11.26 8.24 -15.55
C ASN A 101 -9.83 8.00 -16.05
N THR A 102 -9.21 8.98 -16.68
CA THR A 102 -8.03 8.76 -17.51
C THR A 102 -6.90 9.68 -17.08
N GLY A 103 -5.70 9.13 -16.89
CA GLY A 103 -4.43 9.87 -16.85
C GLY A 103 -3.82 9.90 -18.26
N ALA A 104 -3.57 11.08 -18.78
CA ALA A 104 -2.90 11.27 -20.06
C ALA A 104 -1.45 11.74 -19.82
N LEU A 105 -0.49 11.14 -20.53
CA LEU A 105 0.89 11.61 -20.58
C LEU A 105 1.15 12.33 -21.90
N VAL A 106 1.59 13.58 -21.78
CA VAL A 106 1.93 14.46 -22.90
C VAL A 106 3.40 14.86 -22.76
N GLY A 107 4.13 14.94 -23.87
CA GLY A 107 5.55 15.28 -23.87
C GLY A 107 5.93 16.25 -24.98
N PRO A 108 7.23 16.48 -25.17
CA PRO A 108 7.75 17.42 -26.18
C PRO A 108 7.30 17.14 -27.61
N VAL A 109 6.98 15.86 -27.90
CA VAL A 109 6.53 15.41 -29.23
C VAL A 109 5.00 15.28 -29.33
N GLY A 110 4.26 15.73 -28.32
CA GLY A 110 2.81 15.66 -28.23
C GLY A 110 2.30 14.56 -27.30
N TYR A 111 1.11 14.06 -27.55
CA TYR A 111 0.50 12.97 -26.79
C TYR A 111 1.34 11.69 -26.88
N ILE A 112 1.64 11.08 -25.70
CA ILE A 112 2.46 9.86 -25.60
C ILE A 112 1.59 8.64 -25.37
N GLY A 113 0.62 8.74 -24.44
CA GLY A 113 -0.25 7.63 -24.09
C GLY A 113 -1.13 7.93 -22.90
N LYS A 114 -1.95 6.94 -22.51
CA LYS A 114 -2.91 7.07 -21.40
C LYS A 114 -2.98 5.83 -20.53
N TYR A 115 -3.40 6.05 -19.32
CA TYR A 115 -3.84 5.05 -18.36
C TYR A 115 -5.30 5.31 -17.99
N ARG A 116 -6.16 4.33 -18.14
CA ARG A 116 -7.56 4.36 -17.69
C ARG A 116 -7.65 3.68 -16.32
N LYS A 117 -8.17 4.39 -15.33
CA LYS A 117 -8.27 3.95 -13.92
C LYS A 117 -8.92 2.58 -13.79
N ASN A 118 -8.25 1.68 -13.12
CA ASN A 118 -8.73 0.31 -12.91
C ASN A 118 -9.46 0.15 -11.57
N GLY A 119 -8.97 0.78 -10.51
CA GLY A 119 -9.59 0.82 -9.19
C GLY A 119 -10.65 1.90 -9.12
N LEU A 120 -11.91 1.56 -9.37
CA LEU A 120 -13.02 2.52 -9.25
C LEU A 120 -13.55 2.54 -7.82
N ASN A 121 -13.69 3.73 -7.25
CA ASN A 121 -14.35 3.92 -5.97
C ASN A 121 -15.89 3.87 -6.12
N SER A 122 -16.61 4.04 -5.02
CA SER A 122 -18.08 3.96 -5.01
C SER A 122 -18.77 5.07 -5.81
N SER A 123 -18.12 6.20 -6.03
CA SER A 123 -18.64 7.29 -6.86
C SER A 123 -18.22 7.18 -8.32
N ASP A 124 -17.00 6.74 -8.60
CA ASP A 124 -16.51 6.53 -9.98
C ASP A 124 -17.46 5.69 -10.83
N ILE A 125 -18.03 4.62 -10.26
CA ILE A 125 -18.92 3.70 -10.96
C ILE A 125 -20.21 4.34 -11.49
N MET A 126 -20.56 5.53 -11.01
CA MET A 126 -21.72 6.29 -11.51
C MET A 126 -21.45 6.94 -12.87
N TRP A 127 -20.19 7.19 -13.19
CA TRP A 127 -19.79 7.94 -14.39
C TRP A 127 -18.84 7.19 -15.30
N PHE A 128 -18.02 6.30 -14.76
CA PHE A 128 -16.90 5.70 -15.46
C PHE A 128 -16.96 4.18 -15.52
N THR A 129 -16.39 3.66 -16.59
CA THR A 129 -16.15 2.23 -16.81
C THR A 129 -14.75 1.86 -16.29
N PRO A 130 -14.54 0.66 -15.72
CA PRO A 130 -13.22 0.17 -15.39
C PRO A 130 -12.26 0.22 -16.57
N GLY A 131 -11.02 0.61 -16.31
CA GLY A 131 -9.99 0.78 -17.32
C GLY A 131 -9.71 -0.49 -18.13
N ASN A 132 -9.28 -0.30 -19.36
CA ASN A 132 -8.96 -1.36 -20.33
C ASN A 132 -7.54 -1.22 -20.93
N THR A 133 -6.71 -0.32 -20.37
CA THR A 133 -5.32 -0.11 -20.83
C THR A 133 -4.29 -0.96 -20.08
N GLY A 134 -4.73 -1.78 -19.13
CA GLY A 134 -3.81 -2.45 -18.20
C GLY A 134 -3.06 -1.45 -17.33
N TYR A 135 -1.78 -1.72 -17.08
CA TYR A 135 -0.87 -0.83 -16.35
C TYR A 135 0.31 -0.46 -17.27
N PRO A 136 0.17 0.57 -18.10
CA PRO A 136 1.18 0.97 -19.07
C PRO A 136 2.40 1.60 -18.39
N VAL A 137 3.55 1.46 -19.03
CA VAL A 137 4.81 2.12 -18.68
C VAL A 137 5.33 2.83 -19.92
N PHE A 138 5.64 4.11 -19.79
CA PHE A 138 6.01 4.98 -20.90
C PHE A 138 7.49 5.33 -20.82
N ASP A 139 8.23 5.05 -21.88
CA ASP A 139 9.63 5.43 -21.98
C ASP A 139 9.76 6.92 -22.23
N THR A 140 10.56 7.60 -21.40
CA THR A 140 10.85 9.03 -21.52
C THR A 140 12.34 9.31 -21.24
N GLU A 141 12.79 10.51 -21.55
CA GLU A 141 14.16 10.97 -21.18
C GLU A 141 14.37 11.04 -19.66
N LEU A 142 13.30 11.12 -18.88
CA LEU A 142 13.34 11.22 -17.41
C LEU A 142 13.38 9.85 -16.72
N GLY A 143 13.26 8.78 -17.47
CA GLY A 143 13.07 7.41 -17.03
C GLY A 143 11.71 6.86 -17.48
N LYS A 144 11.36 5.70 -16.99
CA LYS A 144 10.11 5.01 -17.32
C LYS A 144 8.99 5.45 -16.38
N ILE A 145 8.00 6.15 -16.92
CA ILE A 145 6.89 6.72 -16.15
C ILE A 145 5.67 5.78 -16.20
N CYS A 146 5.06 5.53 -15.05
CA CYS A 146 3.72 4.97 -14.96
C CYS A 146 2.77 5.96 -14.28
N MET A 147 1.47 5.76 -14.45
CA MET A 147 0.43 6.60 -13.83
C MET A 147 -0.44 5.75 -12.91
N ILE A 148 -0.86 6.35 -11.79
CA ILE A 148 -1.81 5.80 -10.83
C ILE A 148 -2.85 6.89 -10.56
N ILE A 149 -4.12 6.52 -10.44
CA ILE A 149 -5.20 7.49 -10.23
C ILE A 149 -5.92 7.19 -8.91
N CYS A 150 -5.78 8.10 -7.94
CA CYS A 150 -6.53 8.17 -6.68
C CYS A 150 -6.72 6.79 -6.03
N TYR A 151 -7.93 6.24 -6.04
CA TYR A 151 -8.33 4.98 -5.39
C TYR A 151 -7.54 3.73 -5.83
N ASP A 152 -6.77 3.80 -6.92
CA ASP A 152 -5.82 2.73 -7.28
C ASP A 152 -4.82 2.46 -6.14
N ASP A 153 -4.54 3.43 -5.26
CA ASP A 153 -3.64 3.30 -4.10
C ASP A 153 -4.15 2.35 -3.01
N THR A 154 -5.43 2.00 -3.08
CA THR A 154 -6.06 0.99 -2.24
C THR A 154 -5.49 -0.40 -2.49
N TYR A 155 -5.05 -0.63 -3.72
CA TYR A 155 -4.50 -1.88 -4.19
C TYR A 155 -2.98 -1.76 -4.34
N TRP A 156 -2.26 -2.85 -4.15
CA TRP A 156 -0.81 -2.87 -4.36
C TRP A 156 -0.42 -3.09 -5.83
N GLU A 157 -1.31 -3.70 -6.64
CA GLU A 157 -1.07 -4.07 -8.03
C GLU A 157 -0.78 -2.87 -8.95
N PRO A 158 -1.48 -1.73 -8.85
CA PRO A 158 -1.28 -0.59 -9.74
C PRO A 158 0.14 -0.01 -9.74
N ALA A 159 0.85 -0.08 -8.62
CA ALA A 159 2.26 0.31 -8.54
C ALA A 159 3.20 -0.88 -8.81
N ARG A 160 2.83 -2.07 -8.34
CA ARG A 160 3.67 -3.27 -8.41
C ARG A 160 3.87 -3.77 -9.84
N LEU A 161 2.80 -3.82 -10.63
CA LEU A 161 2.86 -4.30 -12.00
C LEU A 161 3.74 -3.41 -12.91
N PRO A 162 3.60 -2.07 -12.89
CA PRO A 162 4.55 -1.20 -13.57
C PRO A 162 5.99 -1.34 -13.07
N ALA A 163 6.20 -1.50 -11.76
CA ALA A 163 7.54 -1.71 -11.21
C ALA A 163 8.19 -2.98 -11.77
N ILE A 164 7.45 -4.07 -11.89
CA ILE A 164 7.90 -5.33 -12.51
C ILE A 164 8.21 -5.12 -14.01
N LYS A 165 7.51 -4.22 -14.69
CA LYS A 165 7.82 -3.81 -16.07
C LYS A 165 9.04 -2.88 -16.16
N GLY A 166 9.61 -2.48 -15.04
CA GLY A 166 10.80 -1.62 -14.98
C GLY A 166 10.49 -0.14 -14.91
N ALA A 167 9.31 0.28 -14.46
CA ALA A 167 9.03 1.68 -14.17
C ALA A 167 10.04 2.26 -13.17
N ASP A 168 10.27 3.56 -13.26
CA ASP A 168 11.17 4.34 -12.40
C ASP A 168 10.41 5.36 -11.56
N LEU A 169 9.31 5.87 -12.10
CA LEU A 169 8.62 7.03 -11.57
C LEU A 169 7.10 6.88 -11.72
N ILE A 170 6.39 7.20 -10.65
CA ILE A 170 4.93 7.27 -10.61
C ILE A 170 4.50 8.74 -10.79
N ALA A 171 3.66 9.02 -11.77
CA ALA A 171 2.83 10.21 -11.77
C ALA A 171 1.50 9.86 -11.08
N TYR A 172 1.33 10.31 -9.83
CA TYR A 172 0.15 10.01 -9.04
C TYR A 172 -0.86 11.16 -9.15
N ILE A 173 -1.99 10.85 -9.76
CA ILE A 173 -3.05 11.77 -10.15
C ILE A 173 -4.21 11.56 -9.18
N CYS A 174 -4.46 12.49 -8.25
CA CYS A 174 -5.38 12.27 -7.15
C CYS A 174 -6.50 13.32 -7.04
N SER A 175 -7.58 12.90 -6.41
CA SER A 175 -8.64 13.77 -5.88
C SER A 175 -9.19 13.14 -4.60
N SER A 176 -8.40 13.20 -3.53
CA SER A 176 -8.79 12.68 -2.21
C SER A 176 -9.96 13.49 -1.66
N ASP A 177 -11.14 12.90 -1.59
CA ASP A 177 -12.36 13.61 -1.23
C ASP A 177 -13.07 13.06 0.01
N ARG A 178 -13.88 13.92 0.62
CA ARG A 178 -14.88 13.57 1.63
C ARG A 178 -16.17 14.34 1.42
N VAL A 179 -17.30 13.67 1.58
CA VAL A 179 -18.60 14.30 1.47
C VAL A 179 -18.89 15.16 2.70
N LEU A 180 -18.98 16.49 2.52
CA LEU A 180 -19.23 17.44 3.60
C LEU A 180 -20.64 17.32 4.19
N THR A 181 -21.63 17.02 3.36
CA THR A 181 -23.03 16.89 3.80
C THR A 181 -23.29 15.71 4.73
N GLN A 182 -22.37 14.72 4.75
CA GLN A 182 -22.46 13.54 5.62
C GLN A 182 -21.64 13.67 6.91
N LEU A 183 -20.68 14.59 6.96
CA LEU A 183 -19.69 14.65 8.03
C LEU A 183 -20.16 15.43 9.27
N GLY A 184 -21.25 16.20 9.19
CA GLY A 184 -21.63 17.12 10.28
C GLY A 184 -20.53 18.14 10.60
N ALA A 185 -20.81 19.05 11.55
CA ALA A 185 -19.87 20.10 11.93
C ALA A 185 -18.61 19.62 12.70
N GLU A 186 -18.53 18.33 13.02
CA GLU A 186 -17.49 17.75 13.87
C GLU A 186 -16.43 16.91 13.14
N ALA A 187 -16.50 16.79 11.83
CA ALA A 187 -15.49 16.04 11.06
C ALA A 187 -14.14 16.75 11.10
N LYS A 188 -13.38 16.41 12.11
CA LYS A 188 -12.01 16.88 12.33
C LYS A 188 -11.04 15.88 11.68
N GLY A 189 -10.04 16.34 10.96
CA GLY A 189 -8.96 15.49 10.46
C GLY A 189 -8.50 15.89 9.06
N ASN A 190 -7.33 15.40 8.72
CA ASN A 190 -6.78 15.52 7.38
C ASN A 190 -7.56 14.63 6.42
N HIS A 191 -7.87 15.14 5.25
CA HIS A 191 -8.68 14.43 4.24
C HIS A 191 -7.83 13.86 3.09
N SER A 192 -6.53 14.12 3.09
CA SER A 192 -5.64 13.67 2.01
C SER A 192 -5.25 12.21 2.16
N THR A 193 -5.44 11.41 1.10
CA THR A 193 -4.92 10.05 0.98
C THR A 193 -3.43 10.04 0.64
N ILE A 194 -2.90 11.12 0.04
CA ILE A 194 -1.48 11.21 -0.36
C ILE A 194 -0.55 11.10 0.84
N ALA A 195 -0.98 11.53 2.01
CA ALA A 195 -0.21 11.40 3.24
C ALA A 195 0.12 9.93 3.60
N ALA A 196 -0.64 8.97 3.13
CA ALA A 196 -0.54 7.55 3.49
C ALA A 196 -0.18 6.63 2.31
N VAL A 197 0.47 7.16 1.25
CA VAL A 197 0.83 6.40 0.05
C VAL A 197 2.32 6.08 -0.09
N GLN A 198 3.10 6.32 0.95
CA GLN A 198 4.55 6.06 0.97
C GLN A 198 4.90 4.63 0.53
N GLN A 199 4.04 3.65 0.82
CA GLN A 199 4.24 2.25 0.41
C GLN A 199 4.31 2.06 -1.12
N LEU A 200 3.70 2.92 -1.91
CA LEU A 200 3.80 2.83 -3.37
C LEU A 200 5.25 2.97 -3.84
N CYS A 201 6.00 3.85 -3.18
CA CYS A 201 7.44 3.99 -3.39
C CYS A 201 8.21 2.86 -2.69
N ALA A 202 7.96 2.65 -1.40
CA ALA A 202 8.75 1.77 -0.54
C ALA A 202 8.71 0.30 -0.98
N TRP A 203 7.55 -0.23 -1.42
CA TRP A 203 7.45 -1.60 -1.93
C TRP A 203 8.10 -1.80 -3.30
N ASN A 204 8.21 -0.74 -4.07
CA ASN A 204 8.51 -0.85 -5.50
C ASN A 204 9.84 -0.18 -5.91
N GLY A 205 10.43 0.62 -5.04
CA GLY A 205 11.63 1.39 -5.34
C GLY A 205 11.41 2.40 -6.46
N LEU A 206 10.23 3.04 -6.49
CA LEU A 206 9.84 4.03 -7.47
C LEU A 206 9.84 5.43 -6.85
N ALA A 207 10.29 6.43 -7.59
CA ALA A 207 10.02 7.83 -7.25
C ALA A 207 8.55 8.15 -7.53
N MET A 208 8.04 9.25 -6.94
CA MET A 208 6.66 9.67 -7.18
C MET A 208 6.52 11.18 -7.14
N VAL A 209 5.76 11.70 -8.10
CA VAL A 209 5.24 13.06 -8.10
C VAL A 209 3.72 12.96 -7.98
N ALA A 210 3.17 13.45 -6.88
CA ALA A 210 1.77 13.28 -6.50
C ALA A 210 1.04 14.62 -6.49
N ALA A 211 0.05 14.78 -7.35
CA ALA A 211 -0.85 15.93 -7.42
C ALA A 211 -2.20 15.58 -6.81
N ASP A 212 -2.83 16.53 -6.14
CA ASP A 212 -4.18 16.36 -5.59
C ASP A 212 -5.05 17.60 -5.88
N ARG A 213 -6.34 17.42 -5.78
CA ARG A 213 -7.29 18.53 -5.73
C ARG A 213 -7.34 19.09 -4.31
N ASN A 214 -7.69 20.35 -4.20
CA ASN A 214 -7.87 21.04 -2.92
C ASN A 214 -9.21 21.78 -2.89
N ASN A 215 -9.56 22.36 -1.73
CA ASN A 215 -10.81 23.12 -1.55
C ASN A 215 -12.11 22.30 -1.68
N VAL A 216 -13.22 23.02 -1.73
CA VAL A 216 -14.58 22.46 -1.82
C VAL A 216 -15.09 22.54 -3.24
N GLU A 217 -15.72 21.46 -3.68
CA GLU A 217 -16.54 21.44 -4.89
C GLU A 217 -18.00 21.26 -4.49
N THR A 218 -18.89 22.05 -5.07
CA THR A 218 -20.32 21.95 -4.82
C THR A 218 -21.08 21.87 -6.15
N ASN A 219 -21.92 20.84 -6.29
CA ASN A 219 -22.84 20.75 -7.42
C ASN A 219 -24.13 21.54 -7.07
N PRO A 220 -24.39 22.66 -7.74
CA PRO A 220 -25.54 23.52 -7.40
C PRO A 220 -26.89 22.88 -7.73
N THR A 221 -26.92 21.83 -8.57
CA THR A 221 -28.17 21.17 -8.95
C THR A 221 -28.60 20.09 -7.96
N THR A 222 -27.65 19.51 -7.22
CA THR A 222 -27.89 18.45 -6.23
C THR A 222 -27.71 18.91 -4.80
N GLY A 223 -27.00 20.01 -4.58
CA GLY A 223 -26.54 20.45 -3.26
C GLY A 223 -25.41 19.59 -2.66
N LEU A 224 -24.94 18.57 -3.40
CA LEU A 224 -23.81 17.76 -2.93
C LEU A 224 -22.55 18.62 -2.87
N SER A 225 -21.86 18.58 -1.75
CA SER A 225 -20.57 19.23 -1.54
C SER A 225 -19.55 18.22 -1.05
N VAL A 226 -18.35 18.29 -1.60
CA VAL A 226 -17.20 17.51 -1.18
C VAL A 226 -16.01 18.43 -0.92
N ILE A 227 -15.15 18.01 0.00
CA ILE A 227 -13.87 18.66 0.26
C ILE A 227 -12.74 17.78 -0.24
N TYR A 228 -11.77 18.38 -0.91
CA TYR A 228 -10.55 17.70 -1.38
C TYR A 228 -9.38 18.00 -0.46
N GLY A 229 -8.55 16.97 -0.22
CA GLY A 229 -7.54 16.99 0.83
C GLY A 229 -6.27 17.76 0.50
N GLY A 230 -5.92 17.94 -0.77
CA GLY A 230 -4.63 18.50 -1.16
C GLY A 230 -3.48 17.60 -0.75
N SER A 231 -2.38 18.19 -0.25
CA SER A 231 -1.17 17.47 0.19
C SER A 231 -0.29 16.97 -0.95
N ALA A 232 -0.27 17.67 -2.09
CA ALA A 232 0.65 17.36 -3.18
C ALA A 232 2.05 17.10 -2.64
N SER A 233 2.73 16.07 -3.15
CA SER A 233 4.00 15.63 -2.57
C SER A 233 4.96 15.05 -3.60
N ILE A 234 6.26 15.04 -3.25
CA ILE A 234 7.35 14.51 -4.07
C ILE A 234 8.15 13.52 -3.24
N TRP A 235 8.36 12.33 -3.80
CA TRP A 235 9.01 11.20 -3.15
C TRP A 235 10.16 10.69 -4.01
N GLN A 236 11.30 10.43 -3.40
CA GLN A 236 12.42 9.75 -4.05
C GLN A 236 12.18 8.24 -4.13
N ALA A 237 12.92 7.56 -5.02
CA ALA A 237 12.80 6.11 -5.19
C ALA A 237 13.27 5.29 -3.97
N ASP A 238 13.95 5.90 -3.02
CA ASP A 238 14.29 5.30 -1.72
C ASP A 238 13.17 5.43 -0.67
N GLY A 239 12.02 5.99 -1.03
CA GLY A 239 10.85 6.16 -0.16
C GLY A 239 10.87 7.45 0.68
N ARG A 240 11.87 8.33 0.54
CA ARG A 240 11.89 9.62 1.24
C ARG A 240 11.00 10.64 0.56
N ARG A 241 10.15 11.31 1.33
CA ARG A 241 9.42 12.48 0.88
C ARG A 241 10.32 13.71 0.94
N THR A 242 10.54 14.37 -0.19
CA THR A 242 11.41 15.55 -0.31
C THR A 242 10.66 16.87 -0.43
N GLY A 243 9.37 16.81 -0.67
CA GLY A 243 8.51 18.00 -0.71
C GLY A 243 7.06 17.64 -0.48
N HIS A 244 6.30 18.56 0.12
CA HIS A 244 4.85 18.44 0.26
C HIS A 244 4.20 19.80 0.50
N LEU A 245 2.95 19.94 0.08
CA LEU A 245 2.07 21.02 0.51
C LEU A 245 1.26 20.54 1.73
N PRO A 246 0.85 21.45 2.62
CA PRO A 246 0.01 21.08 3.75
C PRO A 246 -1.35 20.58 3.23
N ALA A 247 -1.91 19.61 3.92
CA ALA A 247 -3.27 19.19 3.65
C ALA A 247 -4.27 20.32 3.89
N THR A 248 -5.35 20.30 3.13
CA THR A 248 -6.45 21.25 3.28
C THR A 248 -7.02 21.16 4.69
N ASP A 249 -6.95 22.25 5.44
CA ASP A 249 -7.58 22.39 6.75
C ASP A 249 -9.09 22.66 6.61
N GLN A 250 -9.86 22.30 7.64
CA GLN A 250 -11.30 22.59 7.72
C GLN A 250 -11.65 24.10 7.70
N ASN A 251 -10.68 24.96 7.97
CA ASN A 251 -10.84 26.42 7.93
C ASN A 251 -10.71 27.00 6.51
N LEU A 252 -11.16 26.27 5.54
CA LEU A 252 -11.12 26.48 4.11
C LEU A 252 -11.20 27.96 3.71
N THR A 253 -10.11 28.48 3.28
CA THR A 253 -10.12 29.65 2.37
C THR A 253 -10.56 29.14 1.00
N LEU A 254 -11.83 29.27 0.71
CA LEU A 254 -12.52 28.78 -0.49
C LEU A 254 -12.00 29.35 -1.83
N ASN A 255 -10.87 30.02 -1.85
CA ASN A 255 -10.32 30.72 -3.02
C ASN A 255 -8.84 30.45 -3.24
N ASN A 256 -8.38 29.22 -3.04
CA ASN A 256 -7.03 28.88 -3.47
C ASN A 256 -7.02 28.78 -5.00
N PRO A 257 -6.32 29.68 -5.73
CA PRO A 257 -6.27 29.69 -7.19
C PRO A 257 -5.55 28.47 -7.77
N GLY A 258 -4.97 27.65 -6.94
CA GLY A 258 -4.05 26.56 -7.26
C GLY A 258 -2.68 26.85 -6.65
N ALA A 259 -1.92 25.80 -6.41
CA ALA A 259 -0.56 25.88 -5.90
C ALA A 259 0.35 24.92 -6.66
N VAL A 260 1.60 25.30 -6.85
CA VAL A 260 2.60 24.45 -7.50
C VAL A 260 3.69 24.09 -6.48
N LEU A 261 3.82 22.82 -6.16
CA LEU A 261 4.93 22.30 -5.38
C LEU A 261 6.09 21.98 -6.32
N TYR A 262 7.23 22.58 -6.08
CA TYR A 262 8.46 22.27 -6.80
C TYR A 262 9.38 21.38 -5.99
N GLY A 263 10.09 20.50 -6.68
CA GLY A 263 11.14 19.66 -6.11
C GLY A 263 12.02 19.08 -7.18
N GLU A 264 12.81 18.10 -6.79
CA GLU A 264 13.77 17.44 -7.68
C GLU A 264 13.66 15.93 -7.53
N ILE A 265 13.80 15.19 -8.62
CA ILE A 265 13.96 13.74 -8.65
C ILE A 265 15.40 13.43 -9.04
N ASP A 266 16.04 12.55 -8.29
CA ASP A 266 17.37 12.04 -8.58
C ASP A 266 17.31 10.65 -9.24
N PRO A 267 17.57 10.53 -10.55
CA PRO A 267 17.59 9.25 -11.25
C PRO A 267 18.67 8.28 -10.77
N ALA A 268 19.69 8.75 -10.04
CA ALA A 268 20.68 7.85 -9.44
C ALA A 268 20.01 6.89 -8.43
N LEU A 269 18.90 7.30 -7.81
CA LEU A 269 18.13 6.49 -6.88
C LEU A 269 17.18 5.48 -7.55
N TYR A 270 17.07 5.47 -8.89
CA TYR A 270 16.28 4.46 -9.61
C TYR A 270 16.89 3.05 -9.51
N VAL A 271 18.17 2.96 -9.20
CA VAL A 271 18.82 1.70 -8.83
C VAL A 271 18.88 1.63 -7.32
N ASN A 272 18.09 0.75 -6.74
CA ASN A 272 17.95 0.64 -5.28
C ASN A 272 17.60 -0.79 -4.85
N ASP A 273 17.72 -1.05 -3.55
CA ASP A 273 17.51 -2.39 -2.98
C ASP A 273 16.04 -2.83 -3.07
N GLN A 274 15.07 -1.90 -3.06
CA GLN A 274 13.66 -2.22 -3.21
C GLN A 274 13.37 -2.81 -4.58
N LYS A 275 13.92 -2.21 -5.65
CA LYS A 275 13.83 -2.79 -7.00
C LYS A 275 14.50 -4.16 -7.10
N ALA A 276 15.63 -4.34 -6.43
CA ALA A 276 16.30 -5.63 -6.41
C ALA A 276 15.42 -6.73 -5.78
N THR A 277 14.55 -6.40 -4.82
CA THR A 277 13.62 -7.38 -4.23
C THR A 277 12.61 -7.93 -5.22
N LEU A 278 12.27 -7.19 -6.28
CA LEU A 278 11.34 -7.66 -7.31
C LEU A 278 11.80 -8.96 -7.97
N GLN A 279 13.10 -9.22 -8.00
CA GLN A 279 13.67 -10.45 -8.53
C GLN A 279 13.53 -11.65 -7.57
N ARG A 280 13.25 -11.39 -6.29
CA ARG A 280 13.09 -12.42 -5.25
C ARG A 280 11.63 -12.81 -5.00
N ARG A 281 10.72 -12.31 -5.84
CA ARG A 281 9.31 -12.73 -5.79
C ARG A 281 9.19 -14.24 -5.96
N ARG A 282 8.16 -14.83 -5.40
CA ARG A 282 7.86 -16.25 -5.42
C ARG A 282 6.54 -16.50 -6.18
N PRO A 283 6.51 -16.30 -7.53
CA PRO A 283 5.29 -16.38 -8.33
C PRO A 283 4.50 -17.68 -8.13
N GLU A 284 5.20 -18.79 -7.83
CA GLU A 284 4.60 -20.09 -7.58
C GLU A 284 3.68 -20.13 -6.36
N LEU A 285 3.84 -19.16 -5.42
CA LEU A 285 3.00 -19.04 -4.23
C LEU A 285 1.77 -18.15 -4.44
N TYR A 286 1.72 -17.41 -5.55
CA TYR A 286 0.74 -16.34 -5.74
C TYR A 286 -0.44 -16.73 -6.63
N GLY A 287 -0.58 -17.99 -7.01
CA GLY A 287 -1.61 -18.47 -7.95
C GLY A 287 -3.02 -18.00 -7.61
N GLU A 288 -3.37 -17.99 -6.32
CA GLU A 288 -4.69 -17.59 -5.85
C GLU A 288 -5.03 -16.13 -6.17
N LEU A 289 -4.02 -15.26 -6.31
CA LEU A 289 -4.23 -13.84 -6.68
C LEU A 289 -4.83 -13.66 -8.08
N ALA A 290 -4.66 -14.63 -8.97
CA ALA A 290 -5.23 -14.62 -10.31
C ALA A 290 -6.61 -15.28 -10.40
N PHE A 291 -6.98 -16.13 -9.43
CA PHE A 291 -8.21 -16.91 -9.49
C PHE A 291 -9.36 -16.31 -8.70
N TYR A 292 -9.08 -15.65 -7.57
CA TYR A 292 -10.11 -15.17 -6.67
C TYR A 292 -10.32 -13.66 -6.82
N ARG A 293 -11.48 -13.31 -7.37
CA ARG A 293 -11.96 -11.93 -7.43
C ARG A 293 -12.88 -11.59 -6.25
N ALA A 294 -13.59 -12.56 -5.74
CA ALA A 294 -14.48 -12.40 -4.60
C ALA A 294 -14.29 -13.56 -3.63
N PRO A 295 -14.49 -13.36 -2.33
CA PRO A 295 -14.46 -14.43 -1.36
C PRO A 295 -15.49 -15.50 -1.73
N THR A 296 -15.03 -16.73 -1.95
CA THR A 296 -15.91 -17.87 -2.18
C THR A 296 -16.33 -18.55 -0.87
N ASP A 297 -15.59 -18.29 0.20
CA ASP A 297 -15.83 -18.89 1.51
C ASP A 297 -16.83 -18.06 2.31
N THR A 298 -18.06 -18.53 2.32
CA THR A 298 -19.14 -17.94 3.12
C THR A 298 -19.03 -18.28 4.62
N LYS A 299 -18.30 -19.33 4.99
CA LYS A 299 -18.12 -19.72 6.39
C LYS A 299 -17.24 -18.74 7.15
N ALA A 300 -16.22 -18.25 6.48
CA ALA A 300 -15.31 -17.28 7.05
C ALA A 300 -15.97 -15.93 7.40
N SER A 301 -17.16 -15.65 6.88
CA SER A 301 -17.85 -14.36 7.08
C SER A 301 -18.80 -14.35 8.28
N ALA A 302 -19.00 -15.45 8.99
CA ALA A 302 -20.16 -15.61 9.87
C ALA A 302 -19.97 -15.11 11.31
N GLN A 303 -18.73 -14.99 11.82
CA GLN A 303 -18.52 -14.64 13.23
C GLN A 303 -17.50 -13.49 13.37
N SER A 304 -17.87 -12.47 14.12
CA SER A 304 -16.94 -11.49 14.64
C SER A 304 -16.53 -11.87 16.06
N HIS A 305 -15.28 -11.62 16.41
CA HIS A 305 -14.72 -11.90 17.71
C HIS A 305 -14.17 -10.61 18.32
N ALA A 306 -14.61 -10.29 19.54
CA ALA A 306 -13.98 -9.25 20.35
C ALA A 306 -12.73 -9.86 21.01
N ILE A 307 -11.57 -9.35 20.66
CA ILE A 307 -10.27 -9.89 21.10
C ILE A 307 -9.28 -8.78 21.44
N THR A 308 -8.31 -9.11 22.28
CA THR A 308 -7.13 -8.26 22.50
C THR A 308 -5.97 -8.78 21.67
N VAL A 309 -5.40 -7.92 20.83
CA VAL A 309 -4.16 -8.21 20.10
C VAL A 309 -3.00 -7.48 20.75
N THR A 310 -1.87 -8.17 20.94
CA THR A 310 -0.72 -7.65 21.67
C THR A 310 0.57 -7.93 20.91
N ALA A 311 1.38 -6.90 20.72
CA ALA A 311 2.77 -7.01 20.28
C ALA A 311 3.71 -6.87 21.48
N VAL A 312 4.65 -7.78 21.59
CA VAL A 312 5.70 -7.79 22.62
C VAL A 312 7.00 -7.29 22.02
N GLN A 313 7.72 -6.46 22.76
CA GLN A 313 8.99 -5.88 22.34
C GLN A 313 10.05 -6.02 23.44
N TYR A 314 11.18 -6.61 23.12
CA TYR A 314 12.34 -6.69 24.04
C TYR A 314 13.63 -6.97 23.26
N ALA A 315 14.77 -6.82 23.93
CA ALA A 315 16.06 -7.15 23.34
C ALA A 315 16.23 -8.66 23.22
N VAL A 316 16.34 -9.16 21.99
CA VAL A 316 16.63 -10.58 21.71
C VAL A 316 18.12 -10.70 21.40
N VAL A 317 18.88 -11.24 22.37
CA VAL A 317 20.34 -11.35 22.29
C VAL A 317 20.73 -12.71 21.74
N ALA A 318 21.53 -12.73 20.69
CA ALA A 318 22.03 -13.96 20.08
C ALA A 318 22.86 -14.78 21.09
N GLY A 319 22.61 -16.09 21.17
CA GLY A 319 23.32 -17.00 22.07
C GLY A 319 22.93 -16.92 23.55
N ASP A 320 22.09 -15.96 23.98
CA ASP A 320 21.65 -15.80 25.37
C ASP A 320 20.22 -16.33 25.57
N THR A 321 20.00 -17.62 25.31
CA THR A 321 18.65 -18.23 25.36
C THR A 321 17.98 -18.06 26.73
N ASP A 322 18.70 -18.29 27.83
CA ASP A 322 18.14 -18.17 29.19
C ASP A 322 17.80 -16.72 29.53
N GLY A 323 18.65 -15.77 29.16
CA GLY A 323 18.36 -14.36 29.32
C GLY A 323 17.18 -13.90 28.47
N ASN A 324 17.06 -14.39 27.23
CA ASN A 324 15.91 -14.10 26.35
C ASN A 324 14.61 -14.65 26.95
N ILE A 325 14.62 -15.86 27.50
CA ILE A 325 13.47 -16.42 28.23
C ILE A 325 13.09 -15.53 29.41
N GLY A 326 14.08 -15.07 30.17
CA GLY A 326 13.86 -14.13 31.28
C GLY A 326 13.17 -12.85 30.83
N ARG A 327 13.71 -12.18 29.80
CA ARG A 327 13.15 -10.95 29.23
C ARG A 327 11.74 -11.15 28.65
N ALA A 328 11.51 -12.25 27.94
CA ALA A 328 10.19 -12.59 27.44
C ALA A 328 9.19 -12.82 28.59
N ASN A 329 9.62 -13.57 29.63
CA ASN A 329 8.79 -13.86 30.79
C ASN A 329 8.43 -12.59 31.58
N GLU A 330 9.32 -11.60 31.70
CA GLU A 330 9.01 -10.28 32.28
C GLU A 330 7.84 -9.62 31.54
N GLN A 331 7.82 -9.67 30.21
CA GLN A 331 6.71 -9.13 29.43
C GLN A 331 5.42 -9.93 29.64
N VAL A 332 5.50 -11.26 29.69
CA VAL A 332 4.34 -12.13 29.98
C VAL A 332 3.73 -11.80 31.33
N LEU A 333 4.54 -11.53 32.36
CA LEU A 333 4.05 -11.16 33.70
C LEU A 333 3.22 -9.87 33.65
N THR A 334 3.60 -8.87 32.83
CA THR A 334 2.82 -7.62 32.70
C THR A 334 1.45 -7.84 32.06
N LEU A 335 1.26 -8.92 31.33
CA LEU A 335 0.03 -9.26 30.62
C LEU A 335 -0.93 -10.12 31.45
N GLN A 336 -0.44 -10.78 32.52
CA GLN A 336 -1.27 -11.68 33.36
C GLN A 336 -2.40 -10.97 34.08
N ASP A 337 -2.21 -9.71 34.47
CA ASP A 337 -3.22 -8.91 35.18
C ASP A 337 -4.41 -8.50 34.26
N ARG A 338 -4.26 -8.68 32.94
CA ARG A 338 -5.33 -8.49 31.96
C ARG A 338 -6.08 -9.80 31.64
N ALA A 339 -6.10 -10.74 32.55
CA ALA A 339 -6.72 -12.04 32.38
C ALA A 339 -8.23 -11.92 32.11
N GLY A 340 -8.72 -12.62 31.08
CA GLY A 340 -10.14 -12.79 30.79
C GLY A 340 -10.60 -12.38 29.38
N ALA A 341 -9.78 -11.75 28.56
CA ALA A 341 -10.11 -11.48 27.17
C ALA A 341 -9.41 -12.50 26.25
N ASP A 342 -10.18 -13.13 25.37
CA ASP A 342 -9.62 -13.90 24.26
C ASP A 342 -8.65 -13.00 23.45
N GLY A 343 -7.61 -13.59 22.89
CA GLY A 343 -6.67 -12.77 22.12
C GLY A 343 -5.44 -13.49 21.61
N ILE A 344 -4.53 -12.69 21.07
CA ILE A 344 -3.26 -13.17 20.52
C ILE A 344 -2.10 -12.28 21.00
N VAL A 345 -0.99 -12.91 21.33
CA VAL A 345 0.26 -12.26 21.76
C VAL A 345 1.37 -12.67 20.79
N VAL A 346 2.03 -11.71 20.18
CA VAL A 346 3.10 -11.92 19.21
C VAL A 346 4.43 -11.48 19.78
N PHE A 347 5.43 -12.35 19.68
CA PHE A 347 6.80 -12.14 20.15
C PHE A 347 7.73 -11.83 18.96
N PRO A 348 8.88 -11.16 19.18
CA PRO A 348 9.87 -10.90 18.14
C PRO A 348 10.39 -12.17 17.46
N ALA A 349 10.92 -12.01 16.25
CA ALA A 349 11.55 -13.11 15.53
C ALA A 349 12.76 -13.68 16.29
N PHE A 350 13.00 -14.99 16.08
CA PHE A 350 14.03 -15.75 16.84
C PHE A 350 13.87 -15.61 18.34
N THR A 351 12.65 -15.70 18.78
CA THR A 351 12.09 -15.31 20.08
C THR A 351 13.01 -15.60 21.29
N LEU A 352 13.65 -16.75 21.32
CA LEU A 352 14.49 -17.15 22.45
C LEU A 352 15.98 -17.22 22.15
N THR A 353 16.36 -17.46 20.89
CA THR A 353 17.74 -17.77 20.53
C THR A 353 18.53 -16.56 20.01
N GLY A 354 17.81 -15.54 19.52
CA GLY A 354 18.37 -14.52 18.66
C GLY A 354 18.63 -15.04 17.25
N ALA A 355 18.89 -14.13 16.32
CA ALA A 355 19.16 -14.49 14.94
C ALA A 355 20.59 -15.06 14.81
N PRO A 356 20.78 -16.21 14.14
CA PRO A 356 22.11 -16.75 13.89
C PRO A 356 22.84 -15.91 12.86
N ALA A 357 24.14 -15.70 13.05
CA ALA A 357 24.98 -14.93 12.15
C ALA A 357 25.43 -15.74 10.93
N ASP A 358 25.53 -17.06 11.06
CA ASP A 358 26.04 -17.94 10.01
C ASP A 358 25.36 -19.33 10.04
N PRO A 359 25.66 -20.22 9.05
CA PRO A 359 25.08 -21.57 9.01
C PRO A 359 25.46 -22.46 10.20
N ASP A 360 26.63 -22.30 10.80
CA ASP A 360 27.07 -23.13 11.92
C ASP A 360 26.30 -22.75 13.20
N GLU A 361 26.13 -21.47 13.45
CA GLU A 361 25.27 -20.98 14.53
C GLU A 361 23.80 -21.40 14.32
N ALA A 362 23.29 -21.26 13.09
CA ALA A 362 21.93 -21.69 12.76
C ALA A 362 21.75 -23.19 13.04
N ALA A 363 22.73 -24.01 12.65
CA ALA A 363 22.71 -25.44 12.93
C ALA A 363 22.79 -25.75 14.44
N ALA A 364 23.54 -24.95 15.21
CA ALA A 364 23.69 -25.17 16.65
C ALA A 364 22.40 -24.87 17.45
N ILE A 365 21.63 -23.85 17.03
CA ILE A 365 20.39 -23.45 17.71
C ILE A 365 19.12 -24.09 17.13
N ALA A 366 19.24 -24.85 16.04
CA ALA A 366 18.09 -25.41 15.34
C ALA A 366 17.39 -26.46 16.18
N GLU A 367 16.08 -26.35 16.26
CA GLU A 367 15.20 -27.25 17.01
C GLU A 367 14.39 -28.14 16.06
N SER A 368 14.04 -29.34 16.53
CA SER A 368 13.15 -30.25 15.80
C SER A 368 11.87 -30.50 16.59
N GLY A 369 10.74 -30.56 15.91
CA GLY A 369 9.44 -30.83 16.51
C GLY A 369 9.09 -29.87 17.65
N LEU A 370 8.72 -30.41 18.82
CA LEU A 370 8.42 -29.62 20.04
C LEU A 370 9.70 -29.26 20.79
N GLY A 371 10.56 -28.46 20.14
CA GLY A 371 11.79 -27.98 20.74
C GLY A 371 11.56 -27.01 21.90
N ARG A 372 12.66 -26.52 22.49
CA ARG A 372 12.62 -25.65 23.68
C ARG A 372 11.78 -24.37 23.45
N THR A 373 11.94 -23.75 22.29
CA THR A 373 11.18 -22.52 21.95
C THR A 373 9.69 -22.79 21.95
N VAL A 374 9.25 -23.87 21.29
CA VAL A 374 7.83 -24.23 21.22
C VAL A 374 7.30 -24.55 22.62
N GLN A 375 8.06 -25.26 23.47
CA GLN A 375 7.66 -25.56 24.85
C GLN A 375 7.45 -24.28 25.69
N VAL A 376 8.37 -23.31 25.61
CA VAL A 376 8.25 -22.05 26.32
C VAL A 376 7.06 -21.22 25.82
N LEU A 377 6.84 -21.17 24.50
CA LEU A 377 5.68 -20.49 23.93
C LEU A 377 4.36 -21.17 24.35
N SER A 378 4.35 -22.51 24.46
CA SER A 378 3.21 -23.27 25.00
C SER A 378 2.92 -22.92 26.46
N ASP A 379 3.94 -22.82 27.30
CA ASP A 379 3.79 -22.37 28.69
C ASP A 379 3.22 -20.94 28.75
N PHE A 380 3.71 -20.03 27.91
CA PHE A 380 3.17 -18.67 27.83
C PHE A 380 1.71 -18.65 27.41
N ALA A 381 1.33 -19.44 26.41
CA ALA A 381 -0.04 -19.53 25.91
C ALA A 381 -1.01 -20.02 27.01
N VAL A 382 -0.61 -21.07 27.74
CA VAL A 382 -1.41 -21.60 28.87
C VAL A 382 -1.55 -20.56 29.99
N ARG A 383 -0.45 -19.89 30.38
CA ARG A 383 -0.46 -18.89 31.45
C ARG A 383 -1.27 -17.64 31.12
N LEU A 384 -1.26 -17.23 29.85
CA LEU A 384 -2.00 -16.06 29.37
C LEU A 384 -3.44 -16.37 28.99
N HIS A 385 -3.80 -17.64 28.82
CA HIS A 385 -5.06 -18.09 28.21
C HIS A 385 -5.33 -17.43 26.83
N ARG A 386 -4.26 -17.24 26.03
CA ARG A 386 -4.27 -16.58 24.73
C ARG A 386 -3.48 -17.36 23.71
N PHE A 387 -3.80 -17.15 22.43
CA PHE A 387 -2.90 -17.58 21.37
C PHE A 387 -1.55 -16.85 21.48
N VAL A 388 -0.48 -17.56 21.20
CA VAL A 388 0.89 -17.03 21.22
C VAL A 388 1.57 -17.33 19.89
N VAL A 389 2.27 -16.34 19.36
CA VAL A 389 3.10 -16.47 18.16
C VAL A 389 4.53 -16.08 18.48
N GLY A 390 5.47 -16.92 18.10
CA GLY A 390 6.91 -16.66 18.13
C GLY A 390 7.60 -17.39 17.00
N SER A 391 8.91 -17.28 16.88
CA SER A 391 9.65 -17.98 15.84
C SER A 391 10.99 -18.55 16.32
N HIS A 392 11.51 -19.52 15.58
CA HIS A 392 12.77 -20.21 15.85
C HIS A 392 13.43 -20.71 14.57
N VAL A 393 14.63 -21.23 14.68
CA VAL A 393 15.28 -22.01 13.62
C VAL A 393 14.80 -23.45 13.73
N GLU A 394 14.02 -23.91 12.75
CA GLU A 394 13.53 -25.29 12.67
C GLU A 394 14.51 -26.16 11.90
N ARG A 395 14.73 -27.37 12.38
CA ARG A 395 15.42 -28.44 11.64
C ARG A 395 14.41 -29.50 11.22
N ASP A 396 14.27 -29.69 9.91
CA ASP A 396 13.44 -30.76 9.34
C ASP A 396 14.15 -31.44 8.19
N ASN A 397 14.26 -32.77 8.24
CA ASN A 397 14.89 -33.60 7.21
C ASN A 397 16.28 -33.09 6.74
N GLY A 398 17.07 -32.53 7.66
CA GLY A 398 18.41 -32.01 7.38
C GLY A 398 18.43 -30.57 6.83
N ALA A 399 17.30 -30.01 6.48
CA ALA A 399 17.17 -28.59 6.11
C ALA A 399 16.88 -27.73 7.34
N LEU A 400 17.25 -26.46 7.26
CA LEU A 400 16.98 -25.45 8.28
C LEU A 400 15.98 -24.42 7.73
N PHE A 401 15.02 -24.01 8.57
CA PHE A 401 13.99 -23.04 8.21
C PHE A 401 13.86 -21.99 9.31
N HIS A 402 13.55 -20.76 8.93
CA HIS A 402 13.03 -19.78 9.86
C HIS A 402 11.52 -19.99 9.97
N THR A 403 11.05 -20.42 11.13
CA THR A 403 9.68 -20.90 11.32
C THR A 403 8.96 -20.13 12.43
N ALA A 404 7.80 -19.57 12.11
CA ALA A 404 6.84 -19.05 13.09
C ALA A 404 5.90 -20.18 13.53
N VAL A 405 5.52 -20.20 14.80
CA VAL A 405 4.55 -21.14 15.35
C VAL A 405 3.39 -20.38 15.99
N LEU A 406 2.18 -20.87 15.78
CA LEU A 406 0.96 -20.41 16.43
C LEU A 406 0.55 -21.46 17.47
N VAL A 407 0.53 -21.06 18.73
CA VAL A 407 0.20 -21.92 19.87
C VAL A 407 -1.15 -21.49 20.45
N ALA A 408 -2.05 -22.45 20.66
CA ALA A 408 -3.37 -22.23 21.25
C ALA A 408 -3.30 -22.03 22.78
N PRO A 409 -4.37 -21.48 23.41
CA PRO A 409 -4.44 -21.24 24.84
C PRO A 409 -4.28 -22.49 25.74
N ASP A 410 -4.48 -23.68 25.18
CA ASP A 410 -4.26 -24.97 25.87
C ASP A 410 -2.81 -25.49 25.74
N GLY A 411 -1.93 -24.72 25.08
CA GLY A 411 -0.54 -25.06 24.86
C GLY A 411 -0.28 -25.92 23.62
N THR A 412 -1.31 -26.28 22.87
CA THR A 412 -1.14 -27.07 21.63
C THR A 412 -0.72 -26.20 20.45
N VAL A 413 0.14 -26.73 19.57
CA VAL A 413 0.51 -26.02 18.34
C VAL A 413 -0.66 -26.11 17.36
N THR A 414 -1.24 -24.96 17.01
CA THR A 414 -2.31 -24.84 16.02
C THR A 414 -1.76 -24.96 14.61
N GLY A 415 -0.56 -24.42 14.38
CA GLY A 415 0.10 -24.48 13.09
C GLY A 415 1.45 -23.76 13.07
N SER A 416 2.14 -23.88 11.94
CA SER A 416 3.45 -23.26 11.72
C SER A 416 3.54 -22.68 10.31
N TYR A 417 4.45 -21.72 10.16
CA TYR A 417 4.75 -21.07 8.89
C TYR A 417 6.27 -20.97 8.71
N ARG A 418 6.81 -21.53 7.66
CA ARG A 418 8.20 -21.37 7.24
C ARG A 418 8.32 -20.15 6.36
N GLN A 419 9.22 -19.24 6.68
CA GLN A 419 9.42 -18.00 5.92
C GLN A 419 9.60 -18.27 4.43
N THR A 420 8.79 -17.61 3.60
CA THR A 420 8.81 -17.84 2.14
C THR A 420 9.76 -16.89 1.41
N HIS A 421 9.89 -15.63 1.87
CA HIS A 421 10.77 -14.64 1.27
C HIS A 421 11.94 -14.37 2.22
N LEU A 422 13.04 -15.08 1.98
CA LEU A 422 14.20 -15.03 2.86
C LEU A 422 14.98 -13.72 2.70
N ASP A 423 15.55 -13.24 3.80
CA ASP A 423 16.63 -12.26 3.75
C ASP A 423 17.85 -12.89 3.07
N PRO A 424 18.51 -12.24 2.11
CA PRO A 424 19.77 -12.72 1.56
C PRO A 424 20.85 -13.02 2.60
N ALA A 425 20.82 -12.38 3.75
CA ALA A 425 21.71 -12.66 4.86
C ALA A 425 21.47 -14.06 5.49
N TYR A 426 20.27 -14.64 5.31
CA TYR A 426 19.95 -15.96 5.85
C TYR A 426 20.28 -17.07 4.87
N SER A 427 21.55 -17.12 4.42
CA SER A 427 22.03 -18.14 3.49
C SER A 427 21.91 -19.58 4.01
N TRP A 428 21.67 -19.75 5.31
CA TRP A 428 21.46 -21.02 5.98
C TRP A 428 20.01 -21.54 5.85
N ALA A 429 19.05 -20.65 5.56
CA ALA A 429 17.63 -21.00 5.58
C ALA A 429 17.16 -21.54 4.22
N SER A 430 16.34 -22.57 4.29
CA SER A 430 15.50 -22.99 3.17
C SER A 430 14.18 -22.21 3.22
N ALA A 431 13.66 -21.85 2.05
CA ALA A 431 12.38 -21.16 1.96
C ALA A 431 11.20 -22.11 2.15
N GLY A 432 10.16 -21.63 2.82
CA GLY A 432 8.85 -22.29 2.87
C GLY A 432 8.15 -22.29 1.50
N ASP A 433 7.06 -23.02 1.39
CA ASP A 433 6.33 -23.28 0.15
C ASP A 433 4.82 -23.00 0.23
N ASP A 434 4.34 -22.40 1.34
CA ASP A 434 2.94 -22.02 1.52
C ASP A 434 2.80 -20.73 2.35
N LEU A 435 1.64 -20.09 2.25
CA LEU A 435 1.22 -18.90 3.00
C LEU A 435 -0.07 -19.23 3.77
N PRO A 436 -0.02 -20.04 4.83
CA PRO A 436 -1.20 -20.60 5.48
C PRO A 436 -2.01 -19.56 6.26
N VAL A 437 -3.32 -19.81 6.36
CA VAL A 437 -4.23 -19.15 7.29
C VAL A 437 -4.89 -20.21 8.15
N PHE A 438 -4.84 -20.05 9.47
CA PHE A 438 -5.30 -21.00 10.45
C PHE A 438 -6.66 -20.59 11.02
N ASP A 439 -7.61 -21.51 11.04
CA ASP A 439 -8.89 -21.32 11.73
C ASP A 439 -8.68 -21.45 13.24
N THR A 440 -9.12 -20.47 14.00
CA THR A 440 -8.98 -20.42 15.45
C THR A 440 -10.27 -19.93 16.13
N SER A 441 -10.34 -20.03 17.45
CA SER A 441 -11.48 -19.51 18.23
C SER A 441 -11.55 -17.97 18.26
N ILE A 442 -10.49 -17.29 17.82
CA ILE A 442 -10.41 -15.82 17.77
C ILE A 442 -10.54 -15.25 16.34
N GLY A 443 -10.88 -16.08 15.37
CA GLY A 443 -10.91 -15.75 13.95
C GLY A 443 -9.80 -16.45 13.18
N ARG A 444 -9.56 -16.00 11.97
CA ARG A 444 -8.56 -16.58 11.06
C ARG A 444 -7.22 -15.85 11.17
N VAL A 445 -6.16 -16.58 11.46
CA VAL A 445 -4.82 -16.03 11.70
C VAL A 445 -3.87 -16.41 10.57
N GLY A 446 -3.33 -15.41 9.89
CA GLY A 446 -2.21 -15.56 8.95
C GLY A 446 -0.88 -15.24 9.62
N LEU A 447 0.20 -15.85 9.17
CA LEU A 447 1.54 -15.63 9.67
C LEU A 447 2.45 -15.11 8.55
N LEU A 448 3.28 -14.12 8.86
CA LEU A 448 4.40 -13.65 8.05
C LEU A 448 5.64 -13.53 8.95
N LEU A 449 6.82 -13.46 8.34
CA LEU A 449 8.09 -13.29 9.04
C LEU A 449 8.97 -12.25 8.34
N CYS A 450 9.52 -11.32 9.10
CA CYS A 450 10.59 -10.40 8.67
C CYS A 450 10.39 -9.83 7.25
N GLU A 451 11.20 -10.30 6.28
CA GLU A 451 11.25 -9.84 4.89
C GLU A 451 9.95 -10.06 4.08
N ASP A 452 9.04 -10.93 4.53
CA ASP A 452 7.77 -11.17 3.82
C ASP A 452 6.96 -9.89 3.64
N VAL A 453 7.08 -8.92 4.55
CA VAL A 453 6.38 -7.62 4.47
C VAL A 453 6.79 -6.77 3.26
N ARG A 454 7.91 -7.08 2.62
CA ARG A 454 8.39 -6.41 1.39
C ARG A 454 7.68 -6.92 0.13
N PHE A 455 6.90 -7.98 0.27
CA PHE A 455 6.18 -8.64 -0.83
C PHE A 455 4.67 -8.53 -0.59
N PRO A 456 4.03 -7.47 -1.13
CA PRO A 456 2.59 -7.29 -0.96
C PRO A 456 1.77 -8.46 -1.50
N GLU A 457 2.35 -9.25 -2.40
CA GLU A 457 1.76 -10.49 -2.89
C GLU A 457 1.50 -11.49 -1.74
N ALA A 458 2.40 -11.57 -0.76
CA ALA A 458 2.24 -12.49 0.38
C ALA A 458 1.03 -12.10 1.24
N SER A 459 0.92 -10.83 1.64
CA SER A 459 -0.26 -10.35 2.37
C SER A 459 -1.53 -10.39 1.52
N GLY A 460 -1.40 -10.22 0.21
CA GLY A 460 -2.49 -10.39 -0.77
C GLY A 460 -3.06 -11.82 -0.76
N VAL A 461 -2.22 -12.84 -0.72
CA VAL A 461 -2.66 -14.26 -0.60
C VAL A 461 -3.38 -14.47 0.74
N LEU A 462 -2.83 -13.97 1.85
CA LEU A 462 -3.49 -14.08 3.16
C LEU A 462 -4.85 -13.37 3.17
N ALA A 463 -4.98 -12.24 2.49
CA ALA A 463 -6.27 -11.54 2.34
C ALA A 463 -7.28 -12.38 1.54
N VAL A 464 -6.87 -12.97 0.41
CA VAL A 464 -7.71 -13.87 -0.39
C VAL A 464 -8.12 -15.10 0.42
N ARG A 465 -7.22 -15.65 1.24
CA ARG A 465 -7.49 -16.72 2.21
C ARG A 465 -8.26 -16.25 3.44
N ARG A 466 -8.66 -15.00 3.51
CA ARG A 466 -9.53 -14.44 4.56
C ARG A 466 -8.91 -14.41 5.95
N ALA A 467 -7.65 -14.02 6.06
CA ALA A 467 -7.06 -13.71 7.37
C ALA A 467 -7.79 -12.53 8.03
N ASP A 468 -8.16 -12.66 9.30
CA ASP A 468 -8.69 -11.58 10.13
C ASP A 468 -7.57 -10.84 10.85
N VAL A 469 -6.55 -11.59 11.24
CA VAL A 469 -5.33 -11.10 11.89
C VAL A 469 -4.11 -11.64 11.16
N ILE A 470 -3.14 -10.79 10.88
CA ILE A 470 -1.82 -11.18 10.37
C ILE A 470 -0.80 -10.91 11.47
N ALA A 471 -0.18 -11.97 12.00
CA ALA A 471 0.84 -11.89 13.03
C ALA A 471 2.24 -11.97 12.41
N ILE A 472 3.11 -11.01 12.77
CA ILE A 472 4.43 -10.85 12.16
C ILE A 472 5.51 -10.75 13.24
N PRO A 473 6.09 -11.88 13.67
CA PRO A 473 7.39 -11.85 14.34
C PRO A 473 8.44 -11.26 13.41
N THR A 474 9.19 -10.27 13.86
CA THR A 474 10.19 -9.63 13.00
C THR A 474 11.46 -9.25 13.76
N ARG A 475 12.54 -9.05 12.99
CA ARG A 475 13.79 -8.44 13.37
C ARG A 475 14.13 -7.39 12.31
N TRP A 476 13.61 -6.18 12.49
CA TRP A 476 13.65 -5.11 11.50
C TRP A 476 14.50 -3.94 11.96
N ASP A 477 15.39 -3.48 11.10
CA ASP A 477 16.31 -2.38 11.35
C ASP A 477 15.85 -1.03 10.81
N GLY A 478 14.62 -0.92 10.34
CA GLY A 478 14.04 0.30 9.80
C GLY A 478 14.36 0.60 8.34
N ARG A 479 15.16 -0.22 7.68
CA ARG A 479 15.37 -0.10 6.23
C ARG A 479 14.06 -0.32 5.46
N TYR A 480 14.04 0.09 4.19
CA TYR A 480 12.91 -0.11 3.28
C TYR A 480 11.60 0.58 3.71
N GLY A 481 11.56 1.87 3.50
CA GLY A 481 10.39 2.70 3.73
C GLY A 481 10.37 3.41 5.07
N GLY A 482 10.99 2.84 6.11
CA GLY A 482 11.05 3.47 7.42
C GLY A 482 9.68 3.78 8.03
N ALA A 483 9.63 4.70 8.96
CA ALA A 483 8.39 5.21 9.53
C ALA A 483 7.63 6.11 8.53
N LEU A 484 6.32 6.16 8.65
CA LEU A 484 5.49 7.13 7.92
C LEU A 484 5.95 8.55 8.24
N GLN A 485 6.16 9.34 7.19
CA GLN A 485 6.64 10.72 7.30
C GLN A 485 5.50 11.72 7.55
N GLU A 486 4.27 11.25 7.52
CA GLU A 486 3.09 12.04 7.86
C GLU A 486 2.38 11.40 9.06
N SER A 487 2.22 12.18 10.12
CA SER A 487 1.53 11.74 11.33
C SER A 487 0.01 11.93 11.29
N LYS A 488 -0.48 12.62 10.25
CA LYS A 488 -1.90 12.89 10.05
C LYS A 488 -2.29 12.40 8.67
N GLY A 489 -2.87 11.23 8.59
CA GLY A 489 -3.47 10.71 7.38
C GLY A 489 -4.97 10.88 7.36
N LEU A 490 -5.68 9.96 6.72
CA LEU A 490 -7.14 9.87 6.76
C LEU A 490 -7.71 9.61 8.17
N PHE A 491 -6.87 9.18 9.09
CA PHE A 491 -7.30 8.91 10.47
C PHE A 491 -7.66 10.20 11.20
N ALA A 492 -8.80 10.19 11.87
CA ALA A 492 -9.20 11.29 12.74
C ALA A 492 -8.15 11.60 13.83
N HIS A 493 -7.39 10.60 14.22
CA HIS A 493 -6.38 10.66 15.27
C HIS A 493 -4.93 10.71 14.75
N GLY A 494 -4.73 10.59 13.44
CA GLY A 494 -3.40 10.48 12.83
C GLY A 494 -2.75 9.12 13.06
N PHE A 495 -1.47 9.04 12.73
CA PHE A 495 -0.63 7.86 12.99
C PHE A 495 0.18 8.08 14.27
N ALA A 496 0.35 7.01 15.05
CA ALA A 496 1.30 7.04 16.14
C ALA A 496 2.73 7.32 15.61
N PRO A 497 3.57 8.04 16.35
CA PRO A 497 4.98 8.15 16.00
C PRO A 497 5.59 6.78 15.76
N ASN A 498 6.54 6.68 14.85
CA ASN A 498 7.23 5.45 14.47
C ASN A 498 6.35 4.36 13.84
N THR A 499 5.14 4.69 13.35
CA THR A 499 4.34 3.76 12.54
C THR A 499 5.11 3.38 11.29
N MET A 500 5.59 2.14 11.23
CA MET A 500 6.38 1.66 10.08
C MET A 500 5.51 1.53 8.84
N CYS A 501 5.97 2.14 7.75
CA CYS A 501 5.23 2.25 6.48
C CYS A 501 4.77 0.88 5.96
N LEU A 502 5.67 -0.11 5.87
CA LEU A 502 5.33 -1.40 5.28
C LEU A 502 4.41 -2.24 6.17
N TRP A 503 4.49 -2.11 7.50
CA TRP A 503 3.59 -2.83 8.41
C TRP A 503 2.17 -2.27 8.35
N TYR A 504 2.04 -0.95 8.32
CA TYR A 504 0.76 -0.31 8.05
C TYR A 504 0.21 -0.69 6.66
N ALA A 505 1.08 -0.74 5.65
CA ALA A 505 0.69 -1.10 4.30
C ALA A 505 0.14 -2.53 4.20
N VAL A 506 0.67 -3.49 4.96
CA VAL A 506 0.11 -4.84 5.08
C VAL A 506 -1.33 -4.77 5.58
N ALA A 507 -1.60 -4.04 6.67
CA ALA A 507 -2.96 -3.87 7.19
C ALA A 507 -3.89 -3.19 6.17
N LYS A 508 -3.44 -2.07 5.56
CA LYS A 508 -4.20 -1.32 4.55
C LYS A 508 -4.60 -2.19 3.35
N THR A 509 -3.65 -2.92 2.77
CA THR A 509 -3.88 -3.63 1.51
C THR A 509 -4.44 -5.04 1.67
N SER A 510 -4.35 -5.64 2.87
CA SER A 510 -5.00 -6.92 3.18
C SER A 510 -6.36 -6.77 3.84
N GLN A 511 -6.66 -5.59 4.41
CA GLN A 511 -7.82 -5.34 5.26
C GLN A 511 -7.95 -6.40 6.37
N ALA A 512 -6.81 -6.72 6.99
CA ALA A 512 -6.66 -7.55 8.18
C ALA A 512 -5.93 -6.77 9.26
N TYR A 513 -6.30 -6.95 10.53
CA TYR A 513 -5.50 -6.39 11.63
C TYR A 513 -4.10 -7.00 11.59
N THR A 514 -3.09 -6.14 11.62
CA THR A 514 -1.70 -6.59 11.52
C THR A 514 -1.01 -6.32 12.85
N VAL A 515 -0.49 -7.36 13.50
CA VAL A 515 0.24 -7.27 14.75
C VAL A 515 1.70 -7.64 14.50
N VAL A 516 2.59 -6.69 14.76
CA VAL A 516 4.03 -6.83 14.47
C VAL A 516 4.81 -6.72 15.77
N ALA A 517 5.59 -7.74 16.07
CA ALA A 517 6.51 -7.75 17.20
C ALA A 517 7.96 -7.69 16.70
N ASN A 518 8.63 -6.61 17.01
CA ASN A 518 10.03 -6.38 16.66
C ASN A 518 10.92 -6.41 17.92
N ALA A 519 12.19 -6.74 17.72
CA ALA A 519 13.18 -6.61 18.79
C ALA A 519 13.66 -5.16 18.96
N VAL A 520 14.29 -4.87 20.08
CA VAL A 520 15.08 -3.66 20.33
C VAL A 520 16.55 -4.01 20.52
N GLY A 521 17.43 -3.05 20.27
CA GLY A 521 18.88 -3.27 20.33
C GLY A 521 19.40 -4.10 19.17
N ASP A 522 20.69 -4.31 19.10
CA ASP A 522 21.39 -5.09 18.07
C ASP A 522 20.95 -4.71 16.63
N GLY A 523 20.84 -3.40 16.39
CA GLY A 523 20.42 -2.84 15.09
C GLY A 523 18.91 -2.90 14.81
N CYS A 524 18.10 -3.45 15.70
CA CYS A 524 16.64 -3.45 15.53
C CYS A 524 16.02 -2.13 15.99
N GLN A 525 15.00 -1.69 15.29
CA GLN A 525 14.37 -0.37 15.48
C GLN A 525 13.12 -0.41 16.36
N GLY A 526 12.81 -1.48 17.08
CA GLY A 526 11.59 -1.53 17.90
C GLY A 526 10.33 -1.25 17.07
N SER A 527 9.54 -0.27 17.48
CA SER A 527 8.31 0.17 16.80
C SER A 527 7.24 -0.92 16.67
N SER A 528 7.29 -1.96 17.53
CA SER A 528 6.26 -3.01 17.55
C SER A 528 4.88 -2.39 17.67
N GLY A 529 3.88 -2.97 17.03
CA GLY A 529 2.57 -2.33 17.01
C GLY A 529 1.43 -3.19 16.55
N VAL A 530 0.22 -2.66 16.73
CA VAL A 530 -1.01 -3.16 16.13
C VAL A 530 -1.49 -2.13 15.12
N PHE A 531 -1.58 -2.55 13.87
CA PHE A 531 -1.93 -1.69 12.75
C PHE A 531 -3.35 -2.01 12.30
N THR A 532 -4.15 -0.96 12.23
CA THR A 532 -5.57 -1.03 11.84
C THR A 532 -5.74 -0.65 10.38
N MET A 533 -6.83 -1.11 9.76
CA MET A 533 -7.09 -0.92 8.33
C MET A 533 -8.18 0.13 8.06
N ASN A 534 -9.02 0.45 9.03
CA ASN A 534 -10.10 1.43 8.84
C ASN A 534 -9.60 2.85 9.15
N PRO A 535 -9.45 3.72 8.14
CA PRO A 535 -8.90 5.06 8.38
C PRO A 535 -9.91 6.07 8.94
N VAL A 536 -11.20 5.73 9.01
CA VAL A 536 -12.26 6.69 9.38
C VAL A 536 -12.77 6.46 10.79
N ASP A 537 -13.11 5.22 11.12
CA ASP A 537 -13.81 4.88 12.37
C ASP A 537 -13.03 3.91 13.25
N ALA A 538 -11.88 3.40 12.78
CA ALA A 538 -11.05 2.52 13.58
C ALA A 538 -10.24 3.28 14.62
N GLU A 539 -9.88 2.57 15.66
CA GLU A 539 -8.86 3.01 16.59
C GLU A 539 -7.55 3.30 15.84
N ALA A 540 -6.85 4.33 16.28
CA ALA A 540 -5.52 4.62 15.76
C ALA A 540 -4.58 3.43 15.99
N PRO A 541 -3.61 3.18 15.10
CA PRO A 541 -2.56 2.21 15.36
C PRO A 541 -1.86 2.50 16.69
N VAL A 542 -1.60 1.46 17.47
CA VAL A 542 -0.78 1.57 18.69
C VAL A 542 0.62 1.06 18.40
N VAL A 543 1.63 1.86 18.73
CA VAL A 543 3.03 1.59 18.40
C VAL A 543 3.91 1.85 19.60
N ALA A 544 4.83 0.92 19.88
CA ALA A 544 5.84 1.04 20.92
C ALA A 544 6.95 2.04 20.53
N GLY A 545 7.73 2.46 21.50
CA GLY A 545 8.95 3.22 21.27
C GLY A 545 10.00 2.42 20.46
N ILE A 546 11.06 3.11 20.06
CA ILE A 546 12.12 2.49 19.23
C ILE A 546 13.16 1.74 20.05
N ASP A 547 13.33 2.09 21.33
CA ASP A 547 14.44 1.58 22.18
C ASP A 547 13.95 0.82 23.43
N ASP A 548 12.68 0.93 23.79
CA ASP A 548 12.17 0.44 25.06
C ASP A 548 11.58 -0.97 24.93
N ALA A 549 11.87 -1.84 25.91
CA ALA A 549 11.13 -3.08 26.08
C ALA A 549 9.72 -2.80 26.61
N GLY A 550 8.73 -3.58 26.18
CA GLY A 550 7.35 -3.41 26.63
C GLY A 550 6.34 -4.17 25.79
N THR A 551 5.07 -3.86 26.02
CA THR A 551 3.96 -4.41 25.28
C THR A 551 3.03 -3.30 24.81
N VAL A 552 2.48 -3.45 23.61
CA VAL A 552 1.37 -2.62 23.13
C VAL A 552 0.20 -3.52 22.79
N SER A 553 -0.98 -3.11 23.23
CA SER A 553 -2.21 -3.90 23.05
C SER A 553 -3.33 -3.02 22.53
N LEU A 554 -4.18 -3.61 21.71
CA LEU A 554 -5.40 -2.99 21.20
C LEU A 554 -6.55 -4.00 21.28
N ASP A 555 -7.67 -3.56 21.81
CA ASP A 555 -8.92 -4.32 21.77
C ASP A 555 -9.57 -4.08 20.41
N ILE A 556 -9.86 -5.17 19.70
CA ILE A 556 -10.43 -5.12 18.35
C ILE A 556 -11.65 -6.04 18.25
N THR A 557 -12.44 -5.78 17.22
CA THR A 557 -13.48 -6.72 16.81
C THR A 557 -13.21 -7.17 15.39
N THR A 558 -12.88 -8.45 15.21
CA THR A 558 -12.67 -9.01 13.87
C THR A 558 -13.95 -8.86 13.07
N ARG A 559 -13.84 -8.38 11.82
CA ARG A 559 -15.02 -8.15 10.93
C ARG A 559 -16.09 -7.24 11.53
N GLY A 560 -15.74 -6.40 12.49
CA GLY A 560 -16.67 -5.54 13.21
C GLY A 560 -17.16 -4.31 12.44
N GLN A 561 -16.71 -4.11 11.21
CA GLN A 561 -16.99 -2.91 10.40
C GLN A 561 -17.71 -3.30 9.09
N PRO A 562 -18.93 -3.87 9.12
CA PRO A 562 -19.63 -4.32 7.91
C PRO A 562 -19.99 -3.19 6.95
N ASP A 563 -20.06 -1.95 7.44
CA ASP A 563 -20.41 -0.77 6.66
C ASP A 563 -19.19 -0.01 6.12
N TRP A 564 -17.99 -0.47 6.47
CA TRP A 564 -16.76 0.11 5.94
C TRP A 564 -16.65 -0.14 4.44
N TRP A 565 -16.50 0.92 3.65
CA TRP A 565 -16.51 0.85 2.19
C TRP A 565 -15.32 0.10 1.58
N MET A 566 -14.26 -0.11 2.37
CA MET A 566 -13.05 -0.84 2.01
C MET A 566 -12.82 -2.11 2.84
N ASP A 567 -13.87 -2.77 3.31
CA ASP A 567 -13.68 -4.04 3.99
C ASP A 567 -12.95 -5.08 3.10
N GLN A 568 -12.36 -6.10 3.71
CA GLN A 568 -11.59 -7.13 3.00
C GLN A 568 -12.38 -7.77 1.85
N ARG A 569 -13.69 -7.96 2.02
CA ARG A 569 -14.56 -8.53 0.99
C ARG A 569 -14.65 -7.63 -0.23
N ARG A 570 -14.85 -6.33 -0.03
CA ARG A 570 -14.90 -5.35 -1.11
C ARG A 570 -13.54 -5.18 -1.78
N LEU A 571 -12.48 -5.18 -0.99
CA LEU A 571 -11.12 -5.14 -1.49
C LEU A 571 -10.86 -6.32 -2.45
N ILE A 572 -11.15 -7.56 -2.03
CA ILE A 572 -10.95 -8.74 -2.87
C ILE A 572 -11.84 -8.69 -4.12
N ALA A 573 -13.11 -8.33 -3.97
CA ALA A 573 -14.06 -8.24 -5.09
C ALA A 573 -13.69 -7.15 -6.11
N GLY A 574 -13.07 -6.06 -5.66
CA GLY A 574 -12.66 -4.94 -6.50
C GLY A 574 -11.35 -5.14 -7.24
N ARG A 575 -10.57 -6.18 -6.91
CA ARG A 575 -9.30 -6.46 -7.57
C ARG A 575 -9.48 -6.79 -9.06
N ARG A 576 -8.56 -6.31 -9.87
CA ARG A 576 -8.47 -6.63 -11.32
C ARG A 576 -7.62 -7.87 -11.51
N THR A 577 -8.18 -9.03 -11.14
CA THR A 577 -7.50 -10.34 -11.24
C THR A 577 -7.06 -10.66 -12.67
N ASP A 578 -7.80 -10.18 -13.67
CA ASP A 578 -7.44 -10.27 -15.09
C ASP A 578 -6.11 -9.56 -15.41
N LEU A 579 -5.81 -8.46 -14.74
CA LEU A 579 -4.57 -7.71 -14.91
C LEU A 579 -3.45 -8.20 -13.97
N ALA A 580 -3.78 -8.92 -12.90
CA ALA A 580 -2.82 -9.40 -11.91
C ALA A 580 -2.09 -10.68 -12.32
N VAL A 581 -2.56 -11.42 -13.33
CA VAL A 581 -1.94 -12.67 -13.80
C VAL A 581 -0.41 -12.62 -13.91
N PRO A 582 0.21 -11.55 -14.42
CA PRO A 582 1.66 -11.51 -14.55
C PRO A 582 2.44 -11.69 -13.24
N VAL A 583 1.87 -11.37 -12.07
CA VAL A 583 2.55 -11.58 -10.78
C VAL A 583 2.73 -13.06 -10.45
N THR A 584 1.91 -13.93 -11.04
CA THR A 584 1.91 -15.38 -10.84
C THR A 584 2.84 -16.13 -11.80
N LEU A 585 3.44 -15.41 -12.75
CA LEU A 585 4.32 -15.98 -13.76
C LEU A 585 5.78 -15.93 -13.33
N GLY A 586 6.51 -17.01 -13.57
CA GLY A 586 7.97 -17.02 -13.40
C GLY A 586 8.63 -15.95 -14.26
N THR A 587 9.61 -15.26 -13.69
CA THR A 587 10.26 -14.09 -14.31
C THR A 587 11.05 -14.42 -15.57
N ASP A 588 11.36 -15.69 -15.80
CA ASP A 588 12.05 -16.27 -16.96
C ASP A 588 11.10 -16.90 -17.99
N SER A 589 9.81 -17.01 -17.66
CA SER A 589 8.83 -17.61 -18.57
C SER A 589 8.60 -16.74 -19.81
N ALA A 590 8.43 -17.39 -20.97
CA ALA A 590 8.18 -16.69 -22.23
C ALA A 590 6.91 -15.81 -22.19
N ALA A 591 5.90 -16.18 -21.39
CA ALA A 591 4.70 -15.40 -21.20
C ALA A 591 4.95 -14.12 -20.42
N PHE A 592 5.73 -14.21 -19.32
CA PHE A 592 6.11 -13.05 -18.53
C PHE A 592 6.99 -12.07 -19.32
N LEU A 593 7.99 -12.59 -20.04
CA LEU A 593 8.89 -11.77 -20.85
C LEU A 593 8.12 -11.01 -21.94
N ARG A 594 7.21 -11.69 -22.65
CA ARG A 594 6.37 -11.01 -23.64
C ARG A 594 5.51 -9.91 -23.02
N TRP A 595 4.86 -10.20 -21.88
CA TRP A 595 4.06 -9.20 -21.18
C TRP A 595 4.90 -8.00 -20.73
N ARG A 596 6.07 -8.27 -20.15
CA ARG A 596 6.99 -7.23 -19.66
C ARG A 596 7.46 -6.30 -20.79
N ASP A 597 7.83 -6.89 -21.92
CA ASP A 597 8.45 -6.19 -23.05
C ASP A 597 7.41 -5.58 -24.00
N THR A 598 6.12 -5.85 -23.78
CA THR A 598 5.04 -5.20 -24.53
C THR A 598 4.74 -3.85 -23.90
N PRO A 599 5.03 -2.73 -24.59
CA PRO A 599 4.63 -1.41 -24.09
C PRO A 599 3.11 -1.35 -24.06
N GLY A 600 2.52 -0.99 -22.93
CA GLY A 600 1.13 -0.80 -22.68
C GLY A 600 0.14 -1.67 -23.47
N TYR A 601 -0.96 -2.07 -22.89
CA TYR A 601 -2.04 -2.70 -23.64
C TYR A 601 -2.70 -1.60 -24.49
N ASP A 602 -2.22 -1.43 -25.72
CA ASP A 602 -2.96 -0.61 -26.68
C ASP A 602 -4.16 -1.42 -27.17
N MET A 603 -5.31 -1.17 -26.56
CA MET A 603 -6.58 -1.75 -26.98
C MET A 603 -7.10 -1.13 -28.27
N SER A 604 -6.41 -0.14 -28.85
CA SER A 604 -6.77 0.41 -30.15
C SER A 604 -6.70 -0.64 -31.27
N GLY A 605 -5.91 -1.72 -31.06
CA GLY A 605 -5.90 -2.87 -31.95
C GLY A 605 -7.16 -3.75 -31.94
N TRP A 606 -8.07 -3.60 -30.97
CA TRP A 606 -9.35 -4.34 -30.95
C TRP A 606 -10.34 -3.86 -32.01
N THR A 607 -10.15 -2.67 -32.54
CA THR A 607 -10.92 -2.22 -33.73
C THR A 607 -10.68 -3.09 -34.98
N ALA A 608 -9.59 -3.87 -35.00
CA ALA A 608 -9.31 -4.81 -36.10
C ALA A 608 -10.23 -6.04 -36.11
N TYR A 609 -10.96 -6.33 -35.05
CA TYR A 609 -11.92 -7.44 -34.99
C TYR A 609 -13.36 -7.05 -35.39
N SER A 610 -13.62 -5.78 -35.62
CA SER A 610 -14.94 -5.26 -36.04
C SER A 610 -15.05 -4.98 -37.55
N GLN A 611 -14.07 -5.41 -38.34
CA GLN A 611 -14.16 -5.34 -39.82
C GLN A 611 -14.41 -6.70 -40.45
#